data_341090637f25fba3b489bc74d86fac30
#
_entry.id   341090637f25fba3b489bc74d86fac30
#
_cell.length_a   1.000
_cell.length_b   1.000
_cell.length_c   1.000
_cell.angle_alpha   90.00
_cell.angle_beta   90.00
_cell.angle_gamma   90.00
#
_symmetry.space_group_name_H-M   'P 1'
#
loop_
_entity.id
_entity.type
_entity.pdbx_description
1 polymer ?
#
loop_
_entity_poly.entity_id
_entity_poly.type
_entity_poly.pdbx_seq_one_letter_code
_entity_poly.pdbx_strand_id
1 'polypeptide(L)'
;MGTFTKLDDEIWIASNDSYQTKEFKPCYNYTNYQVCNWMIPADQENKYCESCQLTHVIPNLNNPDNIVYWARIEHAKRRFLYLMQQLNIMPRPKKSSDDRYGLSYIFMMPEPYQPVMTGHANGVITLNASEADVVYRETTRIKMGENYRTLLGHFRHESGHYYFDLMIAQKADLIEEFRALFGDERQDYSEA
;
A
#
# COMPACT_ATOMS: atom_id res chain seq x y z
N MET A 1 2.45 10.20 -15.41
CA MET A 1 3.67 10.13 -14.58
C MET A 1 4.68 11.08 -15.17
N GLY A 2 5.22 12.01 -14.38
CA GLY A 2 6.31 12.88 -14.80
C GLY A 2 7.65 12.17 -14.60
N THR A 3 8.64 12.57 -15.35
CA THR A 3 10.04 12.21 -15.12
C THR A 3 10.71 13.33 -14.32
N PHE A 4 11.77 12.99 -13.59
CA PHE A 4 12.57 13.95 -12.85
C PHE A 4 13.97 14.00 -13.43
N THR A 5 14.51 15.21 -13.56
CA THR A 5 15.88 15.45 -13.99
C THR A 5 16.71 15.83 -12.77
N LYS A 6 17.83 15.13 -12.56
CA LYS A 6 18.76 15.43 -11.48
C LYS A 6 19.44 16.77 -11.75
N LEU A 7 19.40 17.68 -10.79
CA LEU A 7 20.04 18.98 -10.87
C LEU A 7 21.42 18.96 -10.19
N ASP A 8 21.48 18.32 -9.01
CA ASP A 8 22.70 18.03 -8.26
C ASP A 8 22.54 16.71 -7.47
N ASP A 9 23.42 16.42 -6.51
CA ASP A 9 23.38 15.14 -5.79
C ASP A 9 22.13 14.92 -4.93
N GLU A 10 21.45 15.99 -4.53
CA GLU A 10 20.29 15.92 -3.63
C GLU A 10 19.00 16.47 -4.26
N ILE A 11 19.11 17.32 -5.28
CA ILE A 11 17.97 18.09 -5.84
C ILE A 11 17.61 17.61 -7.24
N TRP A 12 16.32 17.48 -7.45
CA TRP A 12 15.70 17.08 -8.70
C TRP A 12 14.58 18.03 -9.09
N ILE A 13 14.38 18.25 -10.37
CA ILE A 13 13.26 19.01 -10.92
C ILE A 13 12.34 18.11 -11.74
N ALA A 14 11.05 18.40 -11.70
CA ALA A 14 10.07 17.66 -12.52
C ALA A 14 10.19 18.10 -14.00
N SER A 15 10.12 17.13 -14.92
CA SER A 15 10.25 17.35 -16.37
C SER A 15 8.92 17.69 -17.05
N ASN A 16 7.88 18.08 -16.30
CA ASN A 16 6.61 18.52 -16.84
C ASN A 16 6.36 20.02 -16.55
N ASP A 17 5.68 20.70 -17.46
CA ASP A 17 5.49 22.16 -17.42
C ASP A 17 4.84 22.68 -16.13
N SER A 18 4.00 21.87 -15.48
CA SER A 18 3.30 22.26 -14.25
C SER A 18 4.19 22.34 -13.00
N TYR A 19 5.38 21.75 -13.03
CA TYR A 19 6.28 21.62 -11.87
C TYR A 19 7.73 22.03 -12.14
N GLN A 20 8.03 22.62 -13.30
CA GLN A 20 9.40 22.95 -13.73
C GLN A 20 10.20 23.83 -12.73
N THR A 21 9.50 24.57 -11.87
CA THR A 21 10.12 25.44 -10.84
C THR A 21 10.19 24.82 -9.46
N LYS A 22 9.64 23.62 -9.28
CA LYS A 22 9.64 22.95 -7.98
C LYS A 22 10.81 21.97 -7.86
N GLU A 23 11.54 22.11 -6.78
CA GLU A 23 12.61 21.23 -6.39
C GLU A 23 12.09 20.04 -5.60
N PHE A 24 12.70 18.90 -5.81
CA PHE A 24 12.36 17.64 -5.15
C PHE A 24 13.61 16.94 -4.65
N LYS A 25 13.45 16.15 -3.60
CA LYS A 25 14.48 15.24 -3.09
C LYS A 25 13.98 13.79 -3.12
N PRO A 26 14.86 12.80 -3.28
CA PRO A 26 14.46 11.40 -3.26
C PRO A 26 13.97 10.97 -1.88
N CYS A 27 13.01 10.05 -1.86
CA CYS A 27 12.59 9.41 -0.63
C CYS A 27 13.75 8.64 0.02
N TYR A 28 13.85 8.64 1.35
CA TYR A 28 14.85 7.91 2.12
C TYR A 28 14.94 6.41 1.72
N ASN A 29 13.80 5.77 1.47
CA ASN A 29 13.75 4.38 1.03
C ASN A 29 14.25 4.17 -0.40
N TYR A 30 14.31 5.21 -1.23
CA TYR A 30 15.02 5.18 -2.50
C TYR A 30 16.54 5.23 -2.27
N THR A 31 17.00 6.21 -1.51
CA THR A 31 18.44 6.48 -1.34
C THR A 31 19.16 5.34 -0.62
N ASN A 32 18.52 4.74 0.41
CA ASN A 32 19.19 3.78 1.27
C ASN A 32 18.94 2.31 0.89
N TYR A 33 17.77 2.01 0.28
CA TYR A 33 17.34 0.62 0.04
C TYR A 33 16.93 0.36 -1.40
N GLN A 34 16.80 1.40 -2.23
CA GLN A 34 16.34 1.32 -3.62
C GLN A 34 14.94 0.67 -3.79
N VAL A 35 14.14 0.68 -2.75
CA VAL A 35 12.78 0.08 -2.74
C VAL A 35 11.69 1.08 -3.07
N CYS A 36 12.02 2.35 -3.25
CA CYS A 36 11.08 3.43 -3.59
C CYS A 36 11.50 4.13 -4.89
N ASN A 37 10.57 4.85 -5.52
CA ASN A 37 10.83 5.71 -6.69
C ASN A 37 9.98 6.99 -6.67
N TRP A 38 9.44 7.34 -5.50
CA TRP A 38 8.71 8.59 -5.30
C TRP A 38 9.62 9.66 -4.73
N MET A 39 9.31 10.90 -5.09
CA MET A 39 10.03 12.08 -4.67
C MET A 39 9.24 12.83 -3.60
N ILE A 40 9.93 13.73 -2.90
CA ILE A 40 9.39 14.59 -1.85
C ILE A 40 9.71 16.03 -2.26
N PRO A 41 8.79 17.02 -2.14
CA PRO A 41 9.16 18.42 -2.28
C PRO A 41 10.36 18.77 -1.37
N ALA A 42 11.35 19.47 -1.92
CA ALA A 42 12.62 19.70 -1.21
C ALA A 42 12.47 20.54 0.07
N ASP A 43 11.43 21.39 0.10
CA ASP A 43 11.05 22.24 1.23
C ASP A 43 10.40 21.49 2.40
N GLN A 44 10.00 20.23 2.21
CA GLN A 44 9.42 19.42 3.28
C GLN A 44 10.51 18.80 4.16
N GLU A 45 10.32 18.84 5.47
CA GLU A 45 11.25 18.21 6.44
C GLU A 45 11.19 16.67 6.42
N ASN A 46 10.08 16.10 5.97
CA ASN A 46 9.90 14.65 5.86
C ASN A 46 10.98 14.00 5.00
N LYS A 47 11.51 12.88 5.48
CA LYS A 47 12.43 12.03 4.72
C LYS A 47 11.74 10.91 3.93
N TYR A 48 10.46 10.64 4.20
CA TYR A 48 9.66 9.62 3.52
C TYR A 48 8.60 10.27 2.65
N CYS A 49 8.41 9.75 1.43
CA CYS A 49 7.32 10.16 0.55
C CYS A 49 5.96 9.69 1.10
N GLU A 50 4.86 10.23 0.55
CA GLU A 50 3.49 9.92 0.96
C GLU A 50 3.20 8.40 0.99
N SER A 51 3.73 7.64 0.04
CA SER A 51 3.60 6.18 0.05
C SER A 51 4.33 5.53 1.21
N CYS A 52 5.59 5.92 1.45
CA CYS A 52 6.42 5.30 2.49
C CYS A 52 6.00 5.68 3.92
N GLN A 53 5.36 6.84 4.11
CA GLN A 53 4.76 7.23 5.39
C GLN A 53 3.62 6.30 5.83
N LEU A 54 3.00 5.58 4.89
CA LEU A 54 1.95 4.60 5.20
C LEU A 54 2.52 3.23 5.64
N THR A 55 3.80 2.94 5.43
CA THR A 55 4.41 1.68 5.86
C THR A 55 4.97 1.82 7.28
N HIS A 56 4.38 1.08 8.20
CA HIS A 56 4.77 1.10 9.62
C HIS A 56 5.77 0.02 9.97
N VAL A 57 5.63 -1.18 9.40
CA VAL A 57 6.53 -2.32 9.61
C VAL A 57 6.98 -2.87 8.28
N ILE A 58 8.27 -3.18 8.17
CA ILE A 58 8.89 -3.82 7.01
C ILE A 58 9.43 -5.20 7.42
N PRO A 59 9.64 -6.13 6.47
CA PRO A 59 10.29 -7.41 6.76
C PRO A 59 11.69 -7.22 7.35
N ASN A 60 12.10 -8.16 8.22
CA ASN A 60 13.43 -8.12 8.82
C ASN A 60 14.53 -8.22 7.75
N LEU A 61 15.32 -7.17 7.58
CA LEU A 61 16.36 -7.06 6.54
C LEU A 61 17.65 -7.83 6.84
N ASN A 62 17.75 -8.51 7.98
CA ASN A 62 18.85 -9.45 8.24
C ASN A 62 18.84 -10.64 7.28
N ASN A 63 17.69 -10.97 6.70
CA ASN A 63 17.59 -11.88 5.56
C ASN A 63 17.65 -11.05 4.26
N PRO A 64 18.69 -11.25 3.40
CA PRO A 64 18.87 -10.48 2.16
C PRO A 64 17.69 -10.57 1.18
N ASP A 65 16.98 -11.69 1.14
CA ASP A 65 15.83 -11.87 0.25
C ASP A 65 14.66 -10.94 0.61
N ASN A 66 14.56 -10.55 1.87
CA ASN A 66 13.48 -9.71 2.35
C ASN A 66 13.51 -8.30 1.75
N ILE A 67 14.65 -7.77 1.32
CA ILE A 67 14.72 -6.50 0.62
C ILE A 67 14.04 -6.59 -0.77
N VAL A 68 14.20 -7.72 -1.44
CA VAL A 68 13.57 -7.98 -2.74
C VAL A 68 12.05 -8.09 -2.58
N TYR A 69 11.60 -8.80 -1.55
CA TYR A 69 10.18 -8.92 -1.23
C TYR A 69 9.57 -7.58 -0.87
N TRP A 70 10.22 -6.83 0.00
CA TRP A 70 9.79 -5.47 0.35
C TRP A 70 9.72 -4.55 -0.89
N ALA A 71 10.71 -4.57 -1.76
CA ALA A 71 10.70 -3.78 -2.99
C ALA A 71 9.51 -4.11 -3.90
N ARG A 72 9.17 -5.40 -4.06
CA ARG A 72 8.02 -5.86 -4.86
C ARG A 72 6.69 -5.41 -4.23
N ILE A 73 6.57 -5.52 -2.92
CA ILE A 73 5.38 -5.08 -2.17
C ILE A 73 5.19 -3.57 -2.30
N GLU A 74 6.25 -2.79 -2.07
CA GLU A 74 6.23 -1.33 -2.21
C GLU A 74 5.90 -0.89 -3.64
N HIS A 75 6.37 -1.62 -4.65
CA HIS A 75 6.01 -1.36 -6.04
C HIS A 75 4.50 -1.55 -6.28
N ALA A 76 3.91 -2.64 -5.79
CA ALA A 76 2.47 -2.90 -5.91
C ALA A 76 1.64 -1.86 -5.14
N LYS A 77 2.07 -1.48 -3.92
CA LYS A 77 1.44 -0.45 -3.11
C LYS A 77 1.41 0.90 -3.83
N ARG A 78 2.52 1.33 -4.42
CA ARG A 78 2.57 2.60 -5.16
C ARG A 78 1.67 2.61 -6.39
N ARG A 79 1.51 1.48 -7.08
CA ARG A 79 0.55 1.36 -8.20
C ARG A 79 -0.89 1.54 -7.72
N PHE A 80 -1.23 0.98 -6.57
CA PHE A 80 -2.53 1.19 -5.93
C PHE A 80 -2.70 2.66 -5.51
N LEU A 81 -1.74 3.24 -4.80
CA LEU A 81 -1.82 4.61 -4.30
C LEU A 81 -1.85 5.64 -5.44
N TYR A 82 -1.19 5.38 -6.56
CA TYR A 82 -1.30 6.22 -7.75
C TYR A 82 -2.76 6.32 -8.25
N LEU A 83 -3.50 5.21 -8.24
CA LEU A 83 -4.93 5.26 -8.57
C LEU A 83 -5.72 6.08 -7.53
N MET A 84 -5.43 5.92 -6.25
CA MET A 84 -6.10 6.70 -5.18
C MET A 84 -5.81 8.20 -5.32
N GLN A 85 -4.61 8.56 -5.73
CA GLN A 85 -4.24 9.94 -6.03
C GLN A 85 -5.05 10.51 -7.21
N GLN A 86 -5.22 9.74 -8.29
CA GLN A 86 -6.05 10.17 -9.44
C GLN A 86 -7.53 10.36 -9.04
N LEU A 87 -8.02 9.60 -8.09
CA LEU A 87 -9.39 9.70 -7.56
C LEU A 87 -9.53 10.77 -6.46
N ASN A 88 -8.46 11.47 -6.07
CA ASN A 88 -8.41 12.43 -4.95
C ASN A 88 -8.85 11.84 -3.60
N ILE A 89 -8.57 10.56 -3.37
CA ILE A 89 -8.89 9.84 -2.12
C ILE A 89 -7.64 9.22 -1.49
N MET A 90 -6.48 9.89 -1.60
CA MET A 90 -5.24 9.42 -0.96
C MET A 90 -5.45 9.22 0.54
N PRO A 91 -5.08 8.05 1.09
CA PRO A 91 -5.15 7.83 2.52
C PRO A 91 -4.04 8.63 3.21
N ARG A 92 -4.32 9.10 4.41
CA ARG A 92 -3.29 9.69 5.28
C ARG A 92 -2.70 8.63 6.22
N PRO A 93 -1.45 8.80 6.66
CA PRO A 93 -0.84 7.90 7.64
C PRO A 93 -1.62 7.85 8.95
N LYS A 94 -1.75 6.64 9.51
CA LYS A 94 -2.34 6.40 10.82
C LYS A 94 -1.43 6.96 11.91
N LYS A 95 -2.00 7.75 12.83
CA LYS A 95 -1.24 8.48 13.88
C LYS A 95 -1.18 7.73 15.21
N SER A 96 -2.18 6.93 15.52
CA SER A 96 -2.30 6.14 16.76
C SER A 96 -3.22 4.94 16.55
N SER A 97 -3.29 4.03 17.52
CA SER A 97 -4.25 2.92 17.53
C SER A 97 -5.69 3.38 17.37
N ASP A 98 -6.04 4.50 17.96
CA ASP A 98 -7.41 5.04 18.01
C ASP A 98 -7.77 5.91 16.79
N ASP A 99 -6.81 6.16 15.92
CA ASP A 99 -7.01 6.92 14.70
C ASP A 99 -7.80 6.09 13.66
N ARG A 100 -9.10 6.27 13.62
CA ARG A 100 -10.02 5.53 12.72
C ARG A 100 -9.89 5.92 11.25
N TYR A 101 -9.32 7.08 10.95
CA TYR A 101 -9.28 7.65 9.60
C TYR A 101 -7.90 7.54 8.94
N GLY A 102 -6.90 7.05 9.66
CA GLY A 102 -5.56 6.82 9.14
C GLY A 102 -5.39 5.39 8.61
N LEU A 103 -4.51 5.23 7.63
CA LEU A 103 -4.12 3.93 7.09
C LEU A 103 -2.66 3.63 7.43
N SER A 104 -2.40 2.38 7.79
CA SER A 104 -1.05 1.86 8.03
C SER A 104 -0.89 0.49 7.37
N TYR A 105 0.25 0.26 6.75
CA TYR A 105 0.64 -1.05 6.21
C TYR A 105 1.72 -1.69 7.07
N ILE A 106 1.55 -2.99 7.34
CA ILE A 106 2.47 -3.86 8.05
C ILE A 106 2.85 -5.02 7.12
N PHE A 107 4.13 -5.15 6.78
CA PHE A 107 4.65 -6.23 5.94
C PHE A 107 5.47 -7.17 6.80
N MET A 108 4.99 -8.39 7.01
CA MET A 108 5.61 -9.35 7.90
C MET A 108 5.93 -10.65 7.18
N MET A 109 7.08 -11.22 7.50
CA MET A 109 7.38 -12.62 7.15
C MET A 109 6.76 -13.54 8.20
N PRO A 110 6.15 -14.68 7.79
CA PRO A 110 5.69 -15.67 8.74
C PRO A 110 6.89 -16.32 9.45
N GLU A 111 6.72 -16.65 10.72
CA GLU A 111 7.65 -17.44 11.50
C GLU A 111 7.12 -18.89 11.68
N PRO A 112 7.95 -19.87 12.05
CA PRO A 112 7.57 -21.29 12.04
C PRO A 112 6.29 -21.63 12.84
N TYR A 113 5.96 -20.84 13.85
CA TYR A 113 4.77 -21.04 14.70
C TYR A 113 3.86 -19.80 14.75
N GLN A 114 4.15 -18.80 13.94
CA GLN A 114 3.36 -17.57 13.85
C GLN A 114 3.04 -17.26 12.39
N PRO A 115 1.96 -17.85 11.87
CA PRO A 115 1.52 -17.55 10.51
C PRO A 115 1.07 -16.09 10.41
N VAL A 116 1.39 -15.45 9.30
CA VAL A 116 0.92 -14.11 9.00
C VAL A 116 -0.25 -14.22 8.04
N MET A 117 -1.41 -13.76 8.48
CA MET A 117 -2.59 -13.64 7.62
C MET A 117 -2.62 -12.24 7.01
N THR A 118 -2.81 -12.18 5.70
CA THR A 118 -3.14 -10.91 5.02
C THR A 118 -4.55 -10.51 5.42
N GLY A 119 -4.77 -9.25 5.78
CA GLY A 119 -6.07 -8.76 6.21
C GLY A 119 -6.06 -7.31 6.66
N HIS A 120 -7.26 -6.74 6.81
CA HIS A 120 -7.51 -5.38 7.30
C HIS A 120 -8.18 -5.41 8.68
N ALA A 121 -7.74 -4.54 9.58
CA ALA A 121 -8.42 -4.25 10.84
C ALA A 121 -8.15 -2.80 11.28
N ASN A 122 -9.21 -2.02 11.52
CA ASN A 122 -9.14 -0.66 12.08
C ASN A 122 -8.12 0.26 11.37
N GLY A 123 -8.05 0.25 10.04
CA GLY A 123 -7.09 1.04 9.28
C GLY A 123 -5.65 0.53 9.34
N VAL A 124 -5.43 -0.71 9.77
CA VAL A 124 -4.17 -1.42 9.66
C VAL A 124 -4.33 -2.56 8.67
N ILE A 125 -3.52 -2.56 7.62
CA ILE A 125 -3.45 -3.64 6.65
C ILE A 125 -2.16 -4.42 6.88
N THR A 126 -2.32 -5.65 7.34
CA THR A 126 -1.21 -6.60 7.42
C THR A 126 -1.11 -7.38 6.12
N LEU A 127 0.09 -7.52 5.59
CA LEU A 127 0.36 -8.30 4.38
C LEU A 127 1.46 -9.31 4.68
N ASN A 128 1.17 -10.58 4.37
CA ASN A 128 2.18 -11.63 4.40
C ASN A 128 3.22 -11.39 3.30
N ALA A 129 4.43 -11.03 3.69
CA ALA A 129 5.48 -10.66 2.76
C ALA A 129 5.95 -11.82 1.87
N SER A 130 5.65 -13.09 2.23
CA SER A 130 5.88 -14.24 1.36
C SER A 130 5.07 -14.19 0.06
N GLU A 131 3.98 -13.41 0.02
CA GLU A 131 3.21 -13.16 -1.21
C GLU A 131 4.05 -12.45 -2.30
N ALA A 132 5.17 -11.84 -1.94
CA ALA A 132 6.12 -11.28 -2.89
C ALA A 132 6.97 -12.34 -3.61
N ASP A 133 7.06 -13.56 -3.07
CA ASP A 133 7.62 -14.69 -3.76
C ASP A 133 6.62 -15.26 -4.77
N VAL A 134 7.06 -15.44 -6.02
CA VAL A 134 6.18 -15.89 -7.11
C VAL A 134 5.76 -17.34 -6.91
N VAL A 135 6.69 -18.20 -6.46
CA VAL A 135 6.42 -19.64 -6.26
C VAL A 135 5.46 -19.83 -5.10
N TYR A 136 5.69 -19.14 -3.98
CA TYR A 136 4.78 -19.15 -2.84
C TYR A 136 3.38 -18.72 -3.24
N ARG A 137 3.26 -17.57 -3.93
CA ARG A 137 1.99 -17.00 -4.33
C ARG A 137 1.21 -17.91 -5.29
N GLU A 138 1.87 -18.48 -6.32
CA GLU A 138 1.22 -19.40 -7.26
C GLU A 138 0.82 -20.71 -6.59
N THR A 139 1.63 -21.26 -5.70
CA THR A 139 1.29 -22.45 -4.91
C THR A 139 0.06 -22.18 -4.05
N THR A 140 0.01 -21.04 -3.38
CA THR A 140 -1.13 -20.63 -2.56
C THR A 140 -2.37 -20.41 -3.41
N ARG A 141 -2.26 -19.76 -4.57
CA ARG A 141 -3.35 -19.56 -5.52
C ARG A 141 -4.00 -20.89 -5.94
N ILE A 142 -3.16 -21.86 -6.32
CA ILE A 142 -3.65 -23.19 -6.73
C ILE A 142 -4.33 -23.92 -5.54
N LYS A 143 -3.71 -23.88 -4.37
CA LYS A 143 -4.23 -24.53 -3.16
C LYS A 143 -5.60 -23.98 -2.74
N MET A 144 -5.82 -22.67 -2.94
CA MET A 144 -7.06 -21.98 -2.59
C MET A 144 -8.09 -21.98 -3.73
N GLY A 145 -7.76 -22.53 -4.91
CA GLY A 145 -8.66 -22.54 -6.05
C GLY A 145 -8.93 -21.16 -6.67
N GLU A 146 -8.07 -20.17 -6.43
CA GLU A 146 -8.26 -18.82 -6.91
C GLU A 146 -7.91 -18.70 -8.41
N ASN A 147 -8.70 -17.95 -9.18
CA ASN A 147 -8.44 -17.70 -10.59
C ASN A 147 -7.20 -16.84 -10.80
N TYR A 148 -6.94 -15.89 -9.90
CA TYR A 148 -5.75 -15.04 -9.89
C TYR A 148 -5.40 -14.64 -8.46
N ARG A 149 -4.09 -14.42 -8.21
CA ARG A 149 -3.56 -13.93 -6.93
C ARG A 149 -2.38 -13.01 -7.20
N THR A 150 -2.47 -11.75 -6.82
CA THR A 150 -1.43 -10.74 -7.07
C THR A 150 -1.25 -9.81 -5.88
N LEU A 151 -0.04 -9.26 -5.72
CA LEU A 151 0.20 -8.23 -4.70
C LEU A 151 -0.72 -7.01 -4.85
N LEU A 152 -0.94 -6.56 -6.09
CA LEU A 152 -1.87 -5.45 -6.35
C LEU A 152 -3.31 -5.83 -5.98
N GLY A 153 -3.70 -7.09 -6.20
CA GLY A 153 -4.99 -7.63 -5.78
C GLY A 153 -5.18 -7.53 -4.28
N HIS A 154 -4.18 -7.93 -3.48
CA HIS A 154 -4.23 -7.77 -2.02
C HIS A 154 -4.38 -6.31 -1.61
N PHE A 155 -3.60 -5.38 -2.18
CA PHE A 155 -3.75 -3.96 -1.85
C PHE A 155 -5.15 -3.44 -2.17
N ARG A 156 -5.73 -3.82 -3.29
CA ARG A 156 -7.10 -3.42 -3.68
C ARG A 156 -8.15 -3.98 -2.73
N HIS A 157 -8.03 -5.27 -2.40
CA HIS A 157 -8.98 -5.96 -1.53
C HIS A 157 -8.95 -5.39 -0.11
N GLU A 158 -7.79 -5.40 0.54
CA GLU A 158 -7.66 -4.96 1.92
C GLU A 158 -7.91 -3.45 2.09
N SER A 159 -7.47 -2.65 1.12
CA SER A 159 -7.80 -1.22 1.14
C SER A 159 -9.27 -0.97 0.79
N GLY A 160 -9.93 -1.86 0.07
CA GLY A 160 -11.37 -1.83 -0.15
C GLY A 160 -12.13 -1.86 1.16
N HIS A 161 -11.77 -2.75 2.09
CA HIS A 161 -12.33 -2.78 3.44
C HIS A 161 -12.12 -1.46 4.20
N TYR A 162 -10.90 -0.89 4.15
CA TYR A 162 -10.62 0.41 4.76
C TYR A 162 -11.52 1.53 4.20
N TYR A 163 -11.66 1.63 2.87
CA TYR A 163 -12.50 2.65 2.24
C TYR A 163 -13.98 2.41 2.47
N PHE A 164 -14.43 1.16 2.52
CA PHE A 164 -15.79 0.81 2.90
C PHE A 164 -16.11 1.33 4.30
N ASP A 165 -15.27 1.03 5.29
CA ASP A 165 -15.43 1.50 6.67
C ASP A 165 -15.42 3.04 6.76
N LEU A 166 -14.56 3.68 5.99
CA LEU A 166 -14.37 5.13 6.01
C LEU A 166 -15.50 5.90 5.31
N MET A 167 -16.00 5.38 4.19
CA MET A 167 -16.85 6.14 3.28
C MET A 167 -18.30 5.70 3.27
N ILE A 168 -18.59 4.42 3.57
CA ILE A 168 -19.86 3.77 3.33
C ILE A 168 -20.51 3.26 4.60
N ALA A 169 -19.81 2.45 5.40
CA ALA A 169 -20.39 1.68 6.50
C ALA A 169 -21.20 2.49 7.54
N GLN A 170 -20.87 3.78 7.72
CA GLN A 170 -21.53 4.67 8.68
C GLN A 170 -22.65 5.52 8.07
N LYS A 171 -22.97 5.35 6.78
CA LYS A 171 -23.93 6.19 6.05
C LYS A 171 -25.09 5.34 5.55
N ALA A 172 -26.27 5.52 6.15
CA ALA A 172 -27.43 4.68 5.89
C ALA A 172 -27.88 4.67 4.41
N ASP A 173 -27.79 5.81 3.73
CA ASP A 173 -28.11 5.97 2.32
C ASP A 173 -27.12 5.22 1.42
N LEU A 174 -25.82 5.37 1.67
CA LEU A 174 -24.78 4.75 0.85
C LEU A 174 -24.68 3.23 1.08
N ILE A 175 -24.96 2.75 2.28
CA ILE A 175 -24.92 1.30 2.55
C ILE A 175 -26.02 0.54 1.80
N GLU A 176 -27.20 1.12 1.64
CA GLU A 176 -28.29 0.51 0.86
C GLU A 176 -27.97 0.50 -0.65
N GLU A 177 -27.39 1.59 -1.17
CA GLU A 177 -26.92 1.63 -2.56
C GLU A 177 -25.79 0.61 -2.80
N PHE A 178 -24.87 0.50 -1.85
CA PHE A 178 -23.78 -0.49 -1.90
C PHE A 178 -24.34 -1.92 -1.95
N ARG A 179 -25.28 -2.25 -1.07
CA ARG A 179 -25.92 -3.58 -1.04
C ARG A 179 -26.68 -3.89 -2.32
N ALA A 180 -27.33 -2.91 -2.91
CA ALA A 180 -28.01 -3.08 -4.19
C ALA A 180 -27.05 -3.42 -5.35
N LEU A 181 -25.80 -2.93 -5.31
CA LEU A 181 -24.81 -3.13 -6.34
C LEU A 181 -23.92 -4.35 -6.12
N PHE A 182 -23.54 -4.63 -4.87
CA PHE A 182 -22.49 -5.57 -4.52
C PHE A 182 -22.98 -6.76 -3.66
N GLY A 183 -24.22 -6.73 -3.21
CA GLY A 183 -24.76 -7.73 -2.28
C GLY A 183 -24.58 -7.32 -0.80
N ASP A 184 -25.10 -8.17 0.08
CA ASP A 184 -25.04 -7.92 1.53
C ASP A 184 -23.67 -8.29 2.09
N GLU A 185 -22.90 -7.28 2.53
CA GLU A 185 -21.56 -7.45 3.11
C GLU A 185 -21.51 -8.26 4.40
N ARG A 186 -22.68 -8.56 4.99
CA ARG A 186 -22.81 -9.35 6.23
C ARG A 186 -22.92 -10.84 5.98
N GLN A 187 -23.07 -11.25 4.71
CA GLN A 187 -23.13 -12.67 4.35
C GLN A 187 -21.82 -13.37 4.66
N ASP A 188 -21.91 -14.62 5.10
CA ASP A 188 -20.73 -15.45 5.35
C ASP A 188 -20.03 -15.78 4.02
N TYR A 189 -18.72 -15.59 3.97
CA TYR A 189 -17.89 -15.92 2.81
C TYR A 189 -17.95 -17.40 2.39
N SER A 190 -18.37 -18.27 3.29
CA SER A 190 -18.57 -19.72 2.98
C SER A 190 -19.81 -20.00 2.16
N GLU A 191 -20.72 -19.01 2.04
CA GLU A 191 -21.98 -19.12 1.30
C GLU A 191 -22.01 -18.32 -0.01
N ALA A 192 -20.88 -17.64 -0.36
CA ALA A 192 -20.78 -16.74 -1.51
C ALA A 192 -20.19 -17.44 -2.76
#